data_03aca6eec0581ccd495d7f9370f09408
#
_entry.id   03aca6eec0581ccd495d7f9370f09408
#
_cell.length_a   1.000
_cell.length_b   1.000
_cell.length_c   1.000
_cell.angle_alpha   90.00
_cell.angle_beta   90.00
_cell.angle_gamma   90.00
#
_symmetry.space_group_name_H-M   'P 1'
#
loop_
_entity.id
_entity.type
_entity.pdbx_description
1 polymer ?
#
loop_
_entity_poly.entity_id
_entity_poly.type
_entity_poly.pdbx_seq_one_letter_code
_entity_poly.pdbx_strand_id
1 'polypeptide(L)'
;VQAVRRKSRSVRQIRRRKEFRKFLGEYGRYMAAGTLLAVVIVLVTVAAVKLSAMEKQKPEKSPIYETQIKETESEQATEAPEQIPYPFNLMSHDWGGEELAGWVPYQIPAEYEKTGGYLPECMQQFTYIICQQNGVDYALALAIMEVESGYKWDAYCSEGSQGYMQVNVKWHEDRIDKLNVDNVENPYFNIMVAVDYLAELQGRFDTEAEVLTAYNYGVTGAYKHVWNKGLTETEYSKAVQQAKQRIEKQLGGEE
;
A
#
# COMPACT_ATOMS: atom_id res chain seq x y z
N VAL A 1 -70.66 -0.82 -17.03
CA VAL A 1 -70.25 -1.79 -16.01
C VAL A 1 -68.70 -1.87 -15.95
N GLN A 2 -67.96 -1.85 -17.07
CA GLN A 2 -66.48 -1.92 -17.07
C GLN A 2 -65.80 -0.66 -16.49
N ALA A 3 -66.32 0.55 -16.70
CA ALA A 3 -65.74 1.81 -16.20
C ALA A 3 -65.83 1.91 -14.68
N VAL A 4 -66.92 1.42 -14.06
CA VAL A 4 -67.11 1.40 -12.61
C VAL A 4 -66.13 0.42 -11.93
N ARG A 5 -65.84 -0.75 -12.54
CA ARG A 5 -64.87 -1.71 -12.01
C ARG A 5 -63.44 -1.18 -12.08
N ARG A 6 -63.06 -0.41 -13.12
CA ARG A 6 -61.72 0.23 -13.19
C ARG A 6 -61.55 1.30 -12.12
N LYS A 7 -62.53 2.14 -11.87
CA LYS A 7 -62.51 3.19 -10.83
C LYS A 7 -62.36 2.59 -9.42
N SER A 8 -63.02 1.49 -9.09
CA SER A 8 -62.93 0.83 -7.80
C SER A 8 -61.56 0.18 -7.56
N ARG A 9 -60.89 -0.36 -8.63
CA ARG A 9 -59.54 -0.90 -8.52
C ARG A 9 -58.49 0.20 -8.25
N SER A 10 -58.60 1.36 -8.87
CA SER A 10 -57.67 2.48 -8.66
C SER A 10 -57.77 3.04 -7.24
N VAL A 11 -58.98 3.19 -6.70
CA VAL A 11 -59.19 3.67 -5.32
C VAL A 11 -58.64 2.70 -4.27
N ARG A 12 -58.77 1.38 -4.50
CA ARG A 12 -58.19 0.36 -3.61
C ARG A 12 -56.65 0.37 -3.65
N GLN A 13 -56.04 0.60 -4.80
CA GLN A 13 -54.60 0.72 -4.93
C GLN A 13 -54.07 1.98 -4.22
N ILE A 14 -54.75 3.12 -4.35
CA ILE A 14 -54.36 4.37 -3.68
C ILE A 14 -54.46 4.20 -2.15
N ARG A 15 -55.51 3.55 -1.65
CA ARG A 15 -55.69 3.30 -0.22
C ARG A 15 -54.60 2.39 0.33
N ARG A 16 -54.24 1.28 -0.37
CA ARG A 16 -53.15 0.39 0.02
C ARG A 16 -51.79 1.11 0.01
N ARG A 17 -51.53 2.00 -0.93
CA ARG A 17 -50.30 2.80 -0.97
C ARG A 17 -50.21 3.79 0.21
N LYS A 18 -51.33 4.40 0.62
CA LYS A 18 -51.40 5.28 1.80
C LYS A 18 -51.17 4.50 3.09
N GLU A 19 -51.80 3.36 3.24
CA GLU A 19 -51.64 2.50 4.43
C GLU A 19 -50.19 1.97 4.52
N PHE A 20 -49.58 1.56 3.41
CA PHE A 20 -48.19 1.13 3.36
C PHE A 20 -47.21 2.27 3.69
N ARG A 21 -47.45 3.48 3.20
CA ARG A 21 -46.64 4.65 3.57
C ARG A 21 -46.74 4.99 5.05
N LYS A 22 -47.95 4.86 5.66
CA LYS A 22 -48.15 5.07 7.07
C LYS A 22 -47.42 4.01 7.89
N PHE A 23 -47.50 2.75 7.50
CA PHE A 23 -46.74 1.66 8.07
C PHE A 23 -45.22 1.88 7.98
N LEU A 24 -44.68 2.27 6.84
CA LEU A 24 -43.27 2.61 6.70
C LEU A 24 -42.87 3.82 7.54
N GLY A 25 -43.73 4.80 7.75
CA GLY A 25 -43.46 5.94 8.64
C GLY A 25 -43.42 5.57 10.11
N GLU A 26 -44.28 4.67 10.55
CA GLU A 26 -44.37 4.24 11.95
C GLU A 26 -43.32 3.18 12.31
N TYR A 27 -43.07 2.22 11.41
CA TYR A 27 -42.23 1.05 11.69
C TYR A 27 -40.91 1.03 10.93
N GLY A 28 -40.73 1.88 9.90
CA GLY A 28 -39.51 1.88 9.07
C GLY A 28 -38.25 2.15 9.85
N ARG A 29 -38.29 2.99 10.88
CA ARG A 29 -37.15 3.26 11.76
C ARG A 29 -36.75 2.02 12.59
N TYR A 30 -37.73 1.26 13.07
CA TYR A 30 -37.47 0.03 13.83
C TYR A 30 -36.97 -1.11 12.95
N MET A 31 -37.48 -1.21 11.73
CA MET A 31 -36.97 -2.18 10.76
C MET A 31 -35.53 -1.86 10.31
N ALA A 32 -35.23 -0.59 10.04
CA ALA A 32 -33.88 -0.16 9.73
C ALA A 32 -32.90 -0.39 10.89
N ALA A 33 -33.33 -0.11 12.12
CA ALA A 33 -32.53 -0.39 13.33
C ALA A 33 -32.32 -1.90 13.55
N GLY A 34 -33.36 -2.71 13.33
CA GLY A 34 -33.27 -4.16 13.44
C GLY A 34 -32.35 -4.80 12.39
N THR A 35 -32.38 -4.34 11.13
CA THR A 35 -31.46 -4.80 10.09
C THR A 35 -30.04 -4.37 10.37
N LEU A 36 -29.81 -3.15 10.85
CA LEU A 36 -28.49 -2.67 11.24
C LEU A 36 -27.92 -3.51 12.39
N LEU A 37 -28.72 -3.80 13.41
CA LEU A 37 -28.31 -4.63 14.54
C LEU A 37 -27.96 -6.06 14.10
N ALA A 38 -28.76 -6.65 13.22
CA ALA A 38 -28.47 -7.98 12.66
C ALA A 38 -27.17 -8.01 11.88
N VAL A 39 -26.89 -6.98 11.05
CA VAL A 39 -25.62 -6.86 10.32
C VAL A 39 -24.45 -6.73 11.29
N VAL A 40 -24.57 -5.90 12.34
CA VAL A 40 -23.52 -5.75 13.35
C VAL A 40 -23.24 -7.07 14.07
N ILE A 41 -24.27 -7.81 14.45
CA ILE A 41 -24.12 -9.14 15.09
C ILE A 41 -23.38 -10.11 14.16
N VAL A 42 -23.73 -10.15 12.86
CA VAL A 42 -23.06 -11.00 11.89
C VAL A 42 -21.59 -10.59 11.74
N LEU A 43 -21.28 -9.31 11.65
CA LEU A 43 -19.90 -8.82 11.55
C LEU A 43 -19.08 -9.16 12.80
N VAL A 44 -19.65 -9.00 13.99
CA VAL A 44 -18.98 -9.35 15.26
C VAL A 44 -18.73 -10.86 15.36
N THR A 45 -19.70 -11.68 14.95
CA THR A 45 -19.51 -13.15 14.96
C THR A 45 -18.49 -13.61 13.93
N VAL A 46 -18.47 -13.04 12.73
CA VAL A 46 -17.43 -13.33 11.71
C VAL A 46 -16.05 -12.91 12.21
N ALA A 47 -15.93 -11.72 12.81
CA ALA A 47 -14.67 -11.26 13.40
C ALA A 47 -14.19 -12.18 14.53
N ALA A 48 -15.09 -12.59 15.43
CA ALA A 48 -14.76 -13.51 16.52
C ALA A 48 -14.30 -14.89 16.00
N VAL A 49 -14.94 -15.40 14.94
CA VAL A 49 -14.54 -16.68 14.31
C VAL A 49 -13.17 -16.56 13.65
N LYS A 50 -12.89 -15.43 12.94
CA LYS A 50 -11.57 -15.16 12.36
C LYS A 50 -10.48 -15.06 13.43
N LEU A 51 -10.73 -14.31 14.52
CA LEU A 51 -9.78 -14.22 15.64
C LEU A 51 -9.49 -15.59 16.27
N SER A 52 -10.52 -16.40 16.51
CA SER A 52 -10.37 -17.76 17.06
C SER A 52 -9.63 -18.72 16.09
N ALA A 53 -9.78 -18.53 14.78
CA ALA A 53 -9.03 -19.28 13.78
C ALA A 53 -7.56 -18.86 13.74
N MET A 54 -7.25 -17.57 13.89
CA MET A 54 -5.88 -17.06 13.94
C MET A 54 -5.14 -17.50 15.22
N GLU A 55 -5.84 -17.62 16.35
CA GLU A 55 -5.26 -18.09 17.61
C GLU A 55 -4.88 -19.58 17.58
N LYS A 56 -5.59 -20.38 16.76
CA LYS A 56 -5.28 -21.81 16.52
C LYS A 56 -4.16 -22.05 15.51
N GLN A 57 -3.72 -21.02 14.77
CA GLN A 57 -2.64 -21.09 13.79
C GLN A 57 -1.31 -20.50 14.29
N LYS A 58 -1.13 -20.30 15.60
CA LYS A 58 0.20 -19.98 16.13
C LYS A 58 1.12 -21.16 15.85
N PRO A 59 2.17 -20.98 15.04
CA PRO A 59 3.11 -22.08 14.81
C PRO A 59 3.80 -22.41 16.12
N GLU A 60 3.79 -23.69 16.46
CA GLU A 60 4.55 -24.27 17.55
C GLU A 60 6.02 -23.99 17.31
N LYS A 61 6.67 -23.30 18.22
CA LYS A 61 8.10 -22.97 18.13
C LYS A 61 8.90 -24.26 18.04
N SER A 62 9.49 -24.51 16.91
CA SER A 62 10.37 -25.65 16.72
C SER A 62 11.66 -25.47 17.54
N PRO A 63 12.17 -26.50 18.22
CA PRO A 63 13.30 -26.41 19.18
C PRO A 63 14.68 -26.18 18.56
N ILE A 64 14.77 -25.94 17.26
CA ILE A 64 16.05 -25.95 16.53
C ILE A 64 16.80 -24.59 16.61
N TYR A 65 16.16 -23.53 17.09
CA TYR A 65 16.77 -22.19 17.08
C TYR A 65 17.56 -21.82 18.35
N GLU A 66 17.52 -22.63 19.41
CA GLU A 66 18.22 -22.29 20.66
C GLU A 66 19.67 -22.79 20.77
N THR A 67 20.18 -23.59 19.84
CA THR A 67 21.49 -24.24 19.99
C THR A 67 22.63 -23.58 19.18
N GLN A 68 22.38 -22.53 18.41
CA GLN A 68 23.42 -21.88 17.57
C GLN A 68 23.85 -20.49 18.01
N ILE A 69 23.37 -19.95 19.13
CA ILE A 69 23.72 -18.59 19.60
C ILE A 69 24.83 -18.60 20.70
N LYS A 70 25.49 -19.71 20.98
CA LYS A 70 26.45 -19.78 22.08
C LYS A 70 27.91 -19.98 21.73
N GLU A 71 28.34 -19.78 20.53
CA GLU A 71 29.79 -19.74 20.20
C GLU A 71 30.06 -18.74 19.09
N THR A 72 30.28 -17.48 19.45
CA THR A 72 31.34 -16.58 18.92
C THR A 72 31.24 -15.20 19.58
N GLU A 73 31.68 -15.08 20.83
CA GLU A 73 32.16 -13.81 21.38
C GLU A 73 33.67 -13.82 21.23
N SER A 74 34.19 -13.08 20.28
CA SER A 74 35.40 -12.23 20.32
C SER A 74 35.86 -11.90 18.92
N GLU A 75 35.58 -10.66 18.48
CA GLU A 75 36.56 -9.79 17.85
C GLU A 75 35.86 -8.49 17.46
N GLN A 76 36.39 -7.39 17.91
CA GLN A 76 35.95 -6.04 17.60
C GLN A 76 36.04 -5.83 16.08
N ALA A 77 34.87 -5.83 15.42
CA ALA A 77 34.71 -5.29 14.10
C ALA A 77 33.76 -4.09 14.20
N THR A 78 34.17 -2.97 13.64
CA THR A 78 33.36 -1.80 13.33
C THR A 78 31.98 -2.24 12.90
N GLU A 79 30.94 -1.84 13.66
CA GLU A 79 29.54 -2.18 13.39
C GLU A 79 29.18 -1.81 11.96
N ALA A 80 29.07 -2.82 11.11
CA ALA A 80 28.30 -2.70 9.88
C ALA A 80 26.85 -2.39 10.25
N PRO A 81 26.14 -1.52 9.51
CA PRO A 81 24.76 -1.21 9.80
C PRO A 81 23.94 -2.49 9.87
N GLU A 82 23.09 -2.57 10.89
CA GLU A 82 22.24 -3.69 11.24
C GLU A 82 21.62 -4.30 9.98
N GLN A 83 21.94 -5.56 9.71
CA GLN A 83 21.48 -6.24 8.50
C GLN A 83 19.96 -6.19 8.48
N ILE A 84 19.38 -5.78 7.35
CA ILE A 84 17.93 -5.83 7.15
C ILE A 84 17.47 -7.23 7.51
N PRO A 85 16.61 -7.41 8.53
CA PRO A 85 16.40 -8.71 9.19
C PRO A 85 15.51 -9.64 8.38
N TYR A 86 15.61 -9.63 7.03
CA TYR A 86 14.83 -10.56 6.25
C TYR A 86 15.69 -11.51 5.46
N PRO A 87 15.57 -12.80 5.81
CA PRO A 87 16.16 -13.86 5.03
C PRO A 87 15.38 -13.96 3.77
N PHE A 88 16.00 -13.95 2.64
CA PHE A 88 15.30 -14.67 1.66
C PHE A 88 16.05 -15.13 0.49
N ASN A 89 15.55 -16.16 -0.08
CA ASN A 89 15.78 -16.74 -1.39
C ASN A 89 15.93 -15.71 -2.55
N LEU A 90 15.38 -14.50 -2.39
CA LEU A 90 15.62 -13.35 -3.27
C LEU A 90 17.04 -12.78 -3.12
N MET A 91 17.65 -12.86 -1.92
CA MET A 91 19.05 -12.45 -1.71
C MET A 91 20.05 -13.49 -2.24
N SER A 92 19.64 -14.73 -2.39
CA SER A 92 20.44 -15.80 -3.00
C SER A 92 20.16 -15.97 -4.49
N HIS A 93 19.23 -15.19 -5.05
CA HIS A 93 19.01 -15.14 -6.47
C HIS A 93 20.19 -14.35 -7.07
N ASP A 94 21.02 -15.04 -7.81
CA ASP A 94 22.00 -14.40 -8.68
C ASP A 94 21.24 -13.71 -9.82
N TRP A 95 20.93 -12.43 -9.63
CA TRP A 95 20.33 -11.60 -10.66
C TRP A 95 21.35 -11.53 -11.79
N GLY A 96 21.20 -12.39 -12.81
CA GLY A 96 22.14 -12.52 -13.91
C GLY A 96 22.47 -11.18 -14.55
N GLY A 97 23.64 -11.06 -15.12
CA GLY A 97 24.16 -9.81 -15.68
C GLY A 97 23.27 -9.12 -16.72
N GLU A 98 22.33 -9.85 -17.34
CA GLU A 98 21.34 -9.29 -18.29
C GLU A 98 20.23 -8.49 -17.58
N GLU A 99 19.76 -8.93 -16.42
CA GLU A 99 18.71 -8.25 -15.65
C GLU A 99 19.19 -6.94 -15.03
N LEU A 100 20.50 -6.82 -14.79
CA LEU A 100 21.14 -5.61 -14.26
C LEU A 100 21.82 -4.78 -15.35
N ALA A 101 21.56 -5.06 -16.62
CA ALA A 101 22.14 -4.27 -17.71
C ALA A 101 21.73 -2.79 -17.59
N GLY A 102 22.71 -1.90 -17.46
CA GLY A 102 22.49 -0.47 -17.27
C GLY A 102 22.19 -0.02 -15.84
N TRP A 103 22.17 -0.93 -14.86
CA TRP A 103 22.06 -0.54 -13.47
C TRP A 103 23.34 0.17 -12.98
N VAL A 104 23.15 1.26 -12.23
CA VAL A 104 24.21 2.03 -11.60
C VAL A 104 23.91 2.15 -10.11
N PRO A 105 24.89 1.92 -9.21
CA PRO A 105 24.71 2.12 -7.77
C PRO A 105 24.37 3.57 -7.45
N TYR A 106 23.37 3.76 -6.62
CA TYR A 106 22.99 5.08 -6.09
C TYR A 106 23.62 5.31 -4.72
N GLN A 107 24.22 6.47 -4.52
CA GLN A 107 24.73 6.88 -3.22
C GLN A 107 23.70 7.73 -2.49
N ILE A 108 23.22 7.21 -1.37
CA ILE A 108 22.29 7.96 -0.53
C ILE A 108 22.98 9.23 0.00
N PRO A 109 22.32 10.41 -0.05
CA PRO A 109 22.87 11.62 0.53
C PRO A 109 23.16 11.47 2.04
N ALA A 110 24.29 11.96 2.49
CA ALA A 110 24.79 11.79 3.85
C ALA A 110 23.84 12.28 4.96
N GLU A 111 22.94 13.22 4.66
CA GLU A 111 21.89 13.66 5.59
C GLU A 111 20.89 12.56 5.93
N TYR A 112 20.56 11.67 4.98
CA TYR A 112 19.68 10.53 5.22
C TYR A 112 20.40 9.42 5.98
N GLU A 113 21.65 9.13 5.64
CA GLU A 113 22.48 8.17 6.37
C GLU A 113 22.60 8.54 7.85
N LYS A 114 22.82 9.82 8.17
CA LYS A 114 22.86 10.33 9.55
C LYS A 114 21.56 10.14 10.32
N THR A 115 20.43 10.04 9.63
CA THR A 115 19.11 9.83 10.24
C THR A 115 18.66 8.37 10.21
N GLY A 116 19.54 7.45 9.77
CA GLY A 116 19.27 6.02 9.68
C GLY A 116 18.71 5.57 8.34
N GLY A 117 18.79 6.41 7.29
CA GLY A 117 18.47 6.02 5.93
C GLY A 117 19.52 5.03 5.41
N TYR A 118 19.07 3.91 4.87
CA TYR A 118 19.94 2.85 4.36
C TYR A 118 19.25 2.10 3.22
N LEU A 119 19.89 2.04 2.07
CA LEU A 119 19.42 1.28 0.91
C LEU A 119 20.57 0.45 0.33
N PRO A 120 20.79 -0.77 0.82
CA PRO A 120 21.90 -1.60 0.40
C PRO A 120 21.82 -1.95 -1.08
N GLU A 121 22.97 -2.31 -1.66
CA GLU A 121 23.09 -2.62 -3.08
C GLU A 121 22.09 -3.68 -3.55
N CYS A 122 21.88 -4.74 -2.77
CA CYS A 122 20.91 -5.78 -3.09
C CYS A 122 19.46 -5.25 -3.20
N MET A 123 19.10 -4.26 -2.37
CA MET A 123 17.78 -3.61 -2.45
C MET A 123 17.68 -2.66 -3.65
N GLN A 124 18.78 -1.99 -3.99
CA GLN A 124 18.84 -1.15 -5.18
C GLN A 124 18.68 -1.98 -6.45
N GLN A 125 19.42 -3.09 -6.57
CA GLN A 125 19.33 -4.04 -7.68
C GLN A 125 17.92 -4.62 -7.80
N PHE A 126 17.34 -5.06 -6.68
CA PHE A 126 15.96 -5.53 -6.64
C PHE A 126 14.97 -4.45 -7.11
N THR A 127 15.11 -3.23 -6.61
CA THR A 127 14.25 -2.11 -7.02
C THR A 127 14.36 -1.84 -8.52
N TYR A 128 15.59 -1.83 -9.05
CA TYR A 128 15.83 -1.65 -10.47
C TYR A 128 15.12 -2.71 -11.31
N ILE A 129 15.27 -3.99 -10.96
CA ILE A 129 14.66 -5.11 -11.68
C ILE A 129 13.13 -5.02 -11.64
N ILE A 130 12.54 -4.79 -10.46
CA ILE A 130 11.08 -4.66 -10.32
C ILE A 130 10.56 -3.45 -11.12
N CYS A 131 11.30 -2.35 -11.14
CA CYS A 131 10.97 -1.17 -11.95
C CYS A 131 10.98 -1.51 -13.45
N GLN A 132 12.02 -2.19 -13.95
CA GLN A 132 12.13 -2.62 -15.35
C GLN A 132 10.97 -3.54 -15.74
N GLN A 133 10.62 -4.52 -14.90
CA GLN A 133 9.54 -5.46 -15.16
C GLN A 133 8.16 -4.80 -15.23
N ASN A 134 7.97 -3.68 -14.53
CA ASN A 134 6.71 -2.96 -14.46
C ASN A 134 6.67 -1.67 -15.31
N GLY A 135 7.76 -1.36 -16.04
CA GLY A 135 7.85 -0.13 -16.83
C GLY A 135 7.85 1.15 -16.00
N VAL A 136 8.34 1.09 -14.75
CA VAL A 136 8.50 2.22 -13.84
C VAL A 136 9.93 2.75 -13.92
N ASP A 137 10.09 4.06 -13.87
CA ASP A 137 11.40 4.70 -13.81
C ASP A 137 12.09 4.41 -12.46
N TYR A 138 13.30 3.88 -12.49
CA TYR A 138 14.08 3.57 -11.30
C TYR A 138 14.40 4.81 -10.45
N ALA A 139 14.79 5.92 -11.09
CA ALA A 139 15.06 7.17 -10.39
C ALA A 139 13.80 7.72 -9.69
N LEU A 140 12.62 7.52 -10.29
CA LEU A 140 11.34 7.85 -9.67
C LEU A 140 11.07 7.01 -8.42
N ALA A 141 11.32 5.71 -8.47
CA ALA A 141 11.15 4.83 -7.32
C ALA A 141 12.09 5.23 -6.15
N LEU A 142 13.36 5.53 -6.45
CA LEU A 142 14.32 6.03 -5.48
C LEU A 142 13.89 7.39 -4.89
N ALA A 143 13.37 8.30 -5.72
CA ALA A 143 12.88 9.61 -5.27
C ALA A 143 11.67 9.50 -4.33
N ILE A 144 10.78 8.55 -4.59
CA ILE A 144 9.66 8.27 -3.69
C ILE A 144 10.17 7.72 -2.36
N MET A 145 11.12 6.78 -2.35
CA MET A 145 11.73 6.29 -1.11
C MET A 145 12.37 7.41 -0.30
N GLU A 146 13.02 8.36 -0.97
CA GLU A 146 13.61 9.54 -0.32
C GLU A 146 12.55 10.36 0.41
N VAL A 147 11.47 10.71 -0.28
CA VAL A 147 10.43 11.61 0.25
C VAL A 147 9.54 10.91 1.28
N GLU A 148 9.23 9.63 1.09
CA GLU A 148 8.33 8.87 1.96
C GLU A 148 8.99 8.45 3.29
N SER A 149 10.22 8.00 3.25
CA SER A 149 10.87 7.39 4.42
C SER A 149 12.28 7.92 4.71
N GLY A 150 12.89 8.70 3.80
CA GLY A 150 14.32 9.00 3.87
C GLY A 150 15.16 7.73 3.83
N TYR A 151 14.77 6.76 3.00
CA TYR A 151 15.40 5.44 2.86
C TYR A 151 15.38 4.57 4.12
N LYS A 152 14.38 4.72 4.99
CA LYS A 152 14.20 3.87 6.18
C LYS A 152 13.23 2.74 5.86
N TRP A 153 13.74 1.51 5.88
CA TRP A 153 12.93 0.31 5.63
C TRP A 153 11.91 0.02 6.73
N ASP A 154 12.20 0.45 7.96
CA ASP A 154 11.38 0.30 9.15
C ASP A 154 10.52 1.55 9.46
N ALA A 155 10.46 2.52 8.53
CA ALA A 155 9.64 3.71 8.72
C ALA A 155 8.17 3.34 8.91
N TYR A 156 7.54 3.93 9.91
CA TYR A 156 6.13 3.72 10.23
C TYR A 156 5.43 5.05 10.49
N CYS A 157 4.27 5.23 9.87
CA CYS A 157 3.38 6.36 10.09
C CYS A 157 2.20 5.96 10.97
N SER A 158 1.73 6.87 11.83
CA SER A 158 0.58 6.64 12.73
C SER A 158 -0.71 6.27 12.00
N GLU A 159 -0.82 6.56 10.71
CA GLU A 159 -1.96 6.21 9.85
C GLU A 159 -1.86 4.79 9.27
N GLY A 160 -0.77 4.07 9.56
CA GLY A 160 -0.55 2.68 9.18
C GLY A 160 0.23 2.48 7.89
N SER A 161 0.85 3.53 7.34
CA SER A 161 1.80 3.40 6.23
C SER A 161 3.16 3.00 6.75
N GLN A 162 3.89 2.15 6.02
CA GLN A 162 5.15 1.56 6.50
C GLN A 162 6.13 1.25 5.37
N GLY A 163 7.40 1.15 5.74
CA GLY A 163 8.51 0.76 4.88
C GLY A 163 9.04 1.87 3.99
N TYR A 164 9.95 1.50 3.09
CA TYR A 164 10.62 2.41 2.16
C TYR A 164 9.67 3.34 1.40
N MET A 165 8.57 2.79 0.88
CA MET A 165 7.63 3.49 0.00
C MET A 165 6.28 3.77 0.68
N GLN A 166 6.22 3.68 2.03
CA GLN A 166 5.06 4.00 2.87
C GLN A 166 3.76 3.35 2.39
N VAL A 167 3.81 2.04 2.15
CA VAL A 167 2.64 1.25 1.75
C VAL A 167 1.68 1.10 2.93
N ASN A 168 0.40 1.42 2.71
CA ASN A 168 -0.66 1.22 3.68
C ASN A 168 -1.52 0.02 3.30
N VAL A 169 -1.47 -1.05 4.11
CA VAL A 169 -2.18 -2.32 3.86
C VAL A 169 -3.66 -2.09 3.56
N LYS A 170 -4.32 -1.22 4.33
CA LYS A 170 -5.75 -0.94 4.21
C LYS A 170 -6.19 -0.47 2.81
N TRP A 171 -5.29 0.18 2.08
CA TRP A 171 -5.60 0.74 0.77
C TRP A 171 -5.13 -0.15 -0.39
N HIS A 172 -4.39 -1.22 -0.07
CA HIS A 172 -3.75 -2.10 -1.05
C HIS A 172 -4.10 -3.58 -0.84
N GLU A 173 -5.17 -3.92 -0.08
CA GLU A 173 -5.54 -5.31 0.21
C GLU A 173 -5.64 -6.16 -1.06
N ASP A 174 -6.41 -5.72 -2.06
CA ASP A 174 -6.57 -6.46 -3.33
C ASP A 174 -5.24 -6.63 -4.10
N ARG A 175 -4.34 -5.64 -4.00
CA ARG A 175 -3.02 -5.68 -4.63
C ARG A 175 -2.09 -6.64 -3.91
N ILE A 176 -2.09 -6.61 -2.59
CA ILE A 176 -1.33 -7.49 -1.71
C ILE A 176 -1.71 -8.94 -1.99
N ASP A 177 -3.02 -9.23 -2.07
CA ASP A 177 -3.54 -10.55 -2.42
C ASP A 177 -3.12 -10.97 -3.84
N LYS A 178 -3.27 -10.09 -4.83
CA LYS A 178 -2.87 -10.32 -6.23
C LYS A 178 -1.38 -10.69 -6.35
N LEU A 179 -0.52 -9.99 -5.59
CA LEU A 179 0.93 -10.19 -5.62
C LEU A 179 1.39 -11.33 -4.70
N ASN A 180 0.46 -11.96 -3.97
CA ASN A 180 0.75 -13.00 -2.99
C ASN A 180 1.78 -12.54 -1.94
N VAL A 181 1.61 -11.31 -1.46
CA VAL A 181 2.43 -10.69 -0.41
C VAL A 181 1.81 -11.00 0.94
N ASP A 182 2.57 -11.52 1.86
CA ASP A 182 2.13 -11.88 3.21
C ASP A 182 2.45 -10.79 4.26
N ASN A 183 3.46 -9.97 4.03
CA ASN A 183 3.87 -8.92 4.96
C ASN A 183 4.55 -7.73 4.25
N VAL A 184 3.91 -6.56 4.25
CA VAL A 184 4.46 -5.32 3.66
C VAL A 184 5.52 -4.63 4.53
N GLU A 185 5.80 -5.11 5.75
CA GLU A 185 6.96 -4.72 6.54
C GLU A 185 8.26 -5.28 5.94
N ASN A 186 8.15 -6.36 5.18
CA ASN A 186 9.26 -6.87 4.40
C ASN A 186 9.63 -5.85 3.30
N PRO A 187 10.87 -5.34 3.28
CA PRO A 187 11.27 -4.28 2.35
C PRO A 187 11.12 -4.66 0.88
N TYR A 188 11.33 -5.92 0.52
CA TYR A 188 11.13 -6.42 -0.86
C TYR A 188 9.65 -6.35 -1.25
N PHE A 189 8.76 -6.84 -0.40
CA PHE A 189 7.32 -6.81 -0.64
C PHE A 189 6.76 -5.38 -0.62
N ASN A 190 7.31 -4.51 0.22
CA ASN A 190 6.99 -3.10 0.24
C ASN A 190 7.24 -2.44 -1.12
N ILE A 191 8.42 -2.66 -1.69
CA ILE A 191 8.81 -2.16 -3.01
C ILE A 191 7.92 -2.76 -4.11
N MET A 192 7.68 -4.09 -4.09
CA MET A 192 6.82 -4.75 -5.09
C MET A 192 5.43 -4.15 -5.14
N VAL A 193 4.77 -3.99 -3.98
CA VAL A 193 3.41 -3.43 -3.90
C VAL A 193 3.38 -1.99 -4.38
N ALA A 194 4.35 -1.18 -3.98
CA ALA A 194 4.42 0.23 -4.35
C ALA A 194 4.70 0.43 -5.85
N VAL A 195 5.61 -0.35 -6.43
CA VAL A 195 5.95 -0.27 -7.87
C VAL A 195 4.78 -0.75 -8.74
N ASP A 196 4.08 -1.85 -8.36
CA ASP A 196 2.85 -2.27 -9.07
C ASP A 196 1.75 -1.19 -9.00
N TYR A 197 1.65 -0.46 -7.88
CA TYR A 197 0.73 0.68 -7.77
C TYR A 197 1.13 1.85 -8.65
N LEU A 198 2.42 2.19 -8.70
CA LEU A 198 2.94 3.23 -9.59
C LEU A 198 2.68 2.91 -11.06
N ALA A 199 2.92 1.67 -11.48
CA ALA A 199 2.65 1.21 -12.84
C ALA A 199 1.15 1.35 -13.19
N GLU A 200 0.24 0.99 -12.27
CA GLU A 200 -1.19 1.24 -12.45
C GLU A 200 -1.51 2.72 -12.62
N LEU A 201 -0.94 3.59 -11.77
CA LEU A 201 -1.18 5.02 -11.84
C LEU A 201 -0.64 5.63 -13.14
N GLN A 202 0.54 5.21 -13.61
CA GLN A 202 1.10 5.62 -14.90
C GLN A 202 0.22 5.20 -16.08
N GLY A 203 -0.46 4.08 -16.00
CA GLY A 203 -1.47 3.68 -16.99
C GLY A 203 -2.79 4.46 -16.94
N ARG A 204 -3.01 5.26 -15.88
CA ARG A 204 -4.27 6.00 -15.66
C ARG A 204 -4.15 7.51 -15.85
N PHE A 205 -2.97 8.07 -15.72
CA PHE A 205 -2.72 9.51 -15.73
C PHE A 205 -1.62 9.86 -16.72
N ASP A 206 -1.76 11.01 -17.37
CA ASP A 206 -0.88 11.44 -18.46
C ASP A 206 0.39 12.14 -17.98
N THR A 207 0.39 12.70 -16.76
CA THR A 207 1.52 13.46 -16.23
C THR A 207 2.08 12.84 -14.95
N GLU A 208 3.39 12.93 -14.76
CA GLU A 208 4.06 12.46 -13.53
C GLU A 208 3.52 13.17 -12.28
N ALA A 209 3.17 14.46 -12.38
CA ALA A 209 2.58 15.21 -11.27
C ALA A 209 1.22 14.63 -10.83
N GLU A 210 0.38 14.19 -11.78
CA GLU A 210 -0.89 13.52 -11.48
C GLU A 210 -0.66 12.14 -10.86
N VAL A 211 0.27 11.35 -11.40
CA VAL A 211 0.69 10.05 -10.85
C VAL A 211 1.12 10.21 -9.39
N LEU A 212 2.02 11.13 -9.10
CA LEU A 212 2.53 11.41 -7.76
C LEU A 212 1.45 11.94 -6.81
N THR A 213 0.57 12.82 -7.32
CA THR A 213 -0.58 13.30 -6.55
C THR A 213 -1.51 12.15 -6.16
N ALA A 214 -1.80 11.26 -7.12
CA ALA A 214 -2.63 10.08 -6.88
C ALA A 214 -1.95 9.06 -5.96
N TYR A 215 -0.63 8.92 -6.03
CA TYR A 215 0.15 8.08 -5.13
C TYR A 215 -0.02 8.53 -3.68
N ASN A 216 0.18 9.82 -3.40
CA ASN A 216 0.14 10.36 -2.05
C ASN A 216 -1.28 10.50 -1.47
N TYR A 217 -2.25 10.97 -2.26
CA TYR A 217 -3.62 11.22 -1.78
C TYR A 217 -4.58 10.03 -1.99
N GLY A 218 -4.17 9.01 -2.73
CA GLY A 218 -5.08 8.08 -3.38
C GLY A 218 -5.87 8.77 -4.51
N VAL A 219 -6.35 8.02 -5.51
CA VAL A 219 -7.06 8.61 -6.66
C VAL A 219 -8.27 9.45 -6.24
N THR A 220 -9.11 8.93 -5.33
CA THR A 220 -10.29 9.66 -4.83
C THR A 220 -9.90 10.93 -4.06
N GLY A 221 -8.84 10.86 -3.25
CA GLY A 221 -8.31 12.00 -2.50
C GLY A 221 -7.75 13.08 -3.42
N ALA A 222 -7.02 12.70 -4.47
CA ALA A 222 -6.49 13.61 -5.48
C ALA A 222 -7.60 14.39 -6.18
N TYR A 223 -8.66 13.74 -6.62
CA TYR A 223 -9.83 14.42 -7.17
C TYR A 223 -10.45 15.39 -6.17
N LYS A 224 -10.72 14.94 -4.94
CA LYS A 224 -11.43 15.73 -3.94
C LYS A 224 -10.64 16.94 -3.43
N HIS A 225 -9.34 16.76 -3.22
CA HIS A 225 -8.54 17.73 -2.49
C HIS A 225 -7.60 18.58 -3.37
N VAL A 226 -7.31 18.13 -4.59
CA VAL A 226 -6.35 18.78 -5.50
C VAL A 226 -7.02 19.17 -6.81
N TRP A 227 -7.41 18.23 -7.65
CA TRP A 227 -7.83 18.51 -9.03
C TRP A 227 -9.16 19.27 -9.13
N ASN A 228 -10.17 18.97 -8.30
CA ASN A 228 -11.43 19.74 -8.26
C ASN A 228 -11.24 21.18 -7.78
N LYS A 229 -10.07 21.52 -7.26
CA LYS A 229 -9.69 22.91 -6.91
C LYS A 229 -8.88 23.60 -8.00
N GLY A 230 -8.70 22.93 -9.14
CA GLY A 230 -7.91 23.45 -10.26
C GLY A 230 -6.39 23.39 -10.05
N LEU A 231 -5.92 22.64 -9.05
CA LEU A 231 -4.50 22.40 -8.82
C LEU A 231 -4.05 21.19 -9.62
N THR A 232 -2.87 21.24 -10.24
CA THR A 232 -2.28 20.15 -11.02
C THR A 232 -1.10 19.50 -10.30
N GLU A 233 -0.53 20.17 -9.32
CA GLU A 233 0.65 19.76 -8.56
C GLU A 233 0.44 19.95 -7.06
N THR A 234 1.20 19.22 -6.27
CA THR A 234 1.23 19.30 -4.81
C THR A 234 2.67 19.53 -4.33
N GLU A 235 2.87 19.92 -3.10
CA GLU A 235 4.22 20.02 -2.52
C GLU A 235 4.92 18.66 -2.54
N TYR A 236 4.17 17.57 -2.34
CA TYR A 236 4.68 16.22 -2.46
C TYR A 236 5.19 15.91 -3.88
N SER A 237 4.37 16.15 -4.92
CA SER A 237 4.79 15.87 -6.30
C SER A 237 6.02 16.67 -6.70
N LYS A 238 6.12 17.95 -6.30
CA LYS A 238 7.30 18.76 -6.53
C LYS A 238 8.55 18.23 -5.80
N ALA A 239 8.40 17.82 -4.54
CA ALA A 239 9.51 17.27 -3.77
C ALA A 239 10.06 16.00 -4.41
N VAL A 240 9.19 15.07 -4.84
CA VAL A 240 9.61 13.85 -5.53
C VAL A 240 10.28 14.16 -6.87
N GLN A 241 9.73 15.07 -7.68
CA GLN A 241 10.33 15.47 -8.95
C GLN A 241 11.72 16.11 -8.77
N GLN A 242 11.90 16.96 -7.76
CA GLN A 242 13.22 17.52 -7.44
C GLN A 242 14.22 16.44 -6.99
N ALA A 243 13.78 15.50 -6.16
CA ALA A 243 14.60 14.36 -5.76
C ALA A 243 14.99 13.52 -6.99
N LYS A 244 14.03 13.18 -7.85
CA LYS A 244 14.26 12.43 -9.09
C LYS A 244 15.32 13.10 -9.96
N GLN A 245 15.23 14.40 -10.23
CA GLN A 245 16.21 15.13 -11.04
C GLN A 245 17.64 15.06 -10.47
N ARG A 246 17.80 15.10 -9.14
CA ARG A 246 19.12 14.93 -8.48
C ARG A 246 19.64 13.51 -8.65
N ILE A 247 18.76 12.52 -8.49
CA ILE A 247 19.09 11.11 -8.62
C ILE A 247 19.48 10.78 -10.07
N GLU A 248 18.72 11.25 -11.06
CA GLU A 248 19.02 11.08 -12.48
C GLU A 248 20.41 11.60 -12.85
N LYS A 249 20.80 12.78 -12.37
CA LYS A 249 22.15 13.34 -12.59
C LYS A 249 23.22 12.43 -12.02
N GLN A 250 23.03 11.93 -10.81
CA GLN A 250 24.00 11.01 -10.18
C GLN A 250 24.10 9.68 -10.95
N LEU A 251 22.98 9.09 -11.36
CA LEU A 251 22.95 7.84 -12.10
C LEU A 251 23.47 7.99 -13.53
N GLY A 252 23.29 9.15 -14.15
CA GLY A 252 23.80 9.48 -15.48
C GLY A 252 25.29 9.87 -15.53
N GLY A 253 25.91 10.02 -14.35
CA GLY A 253 27.32 10.42 -14.25
C GLY A 253 27.59 11.88 -14.67
N GLU A 254 26.56 12.73 -14.69
CA GLU A 254 26.69 14.18 -14.88
C GLU A 254 26.86 14.85 -13.50
N GLU A 255 28.06 15.39 -13.25
CA GLU A 255 28.35 16.25 -12.10
C GLU A 255 27.85 17.68 -12.32
#